data_d6a3dc7991fdc698814034532d75c7d9
#
_entry.id   d6a3dc7991fdc698814034532d75c7d9
#
_cell.length_a   1.000
_cell.length_b   1.000
_cell.length_c   1.000
_cell.angle_alpha   90.00
_cell.angle_beta   90.00
_cell.angle_gamma   90.00
#
_symmetry.space_group_name_H-M   'P 1'
#
loop_
_entity.id
_entity.type
_entity.pdbx_description
1 polymer ?
#
loop_
_entity_poly.entity_id
_entity_poly.type
_entity_poly.pdbx_seq_one_letter_code
_entity_poly.pdbx_strand_id
1 'polypeptide(L)'
;MNQPVDPMVDGLVRFRLDLGYDGTNFNGWAKQDGLRTVAGHLLEVLTIIYGDDADDFGLRVAGRTDAGVHATAQVAHIDLSAKQLKRLGRAVGMVGKLNDLLDPDVRVYSAEIAPAG
;
A
#
# COMPACT_ATOMS: atom_id res chain seq x y z
N MET A 1 -3.93 -1.89 -33.72
CA MET A 1 -4.23 -1.11 -32.54
C MET A 1 -3.19 -1.32 -31.48
N ASN A 2 -2.74 -0.24 -30.94
CA ASN A 2 -1.84 -0.33 -29.85
C ASN A 2 -2.54 -0.78 -28.61
N GLN A 3 -2.14 -1.92 -28.11
CA GLN A 3 -2.56 -2.31 -26.79
C GLN A 3 -1.91 -1.37 -25.80
N PRO A 4 -2.65 -0.83 -24.85
CA PRO A 4 -2.03 -0.21 -23.70
C PRO A 4 -1.07 -1.24 -23.11
N VAL A 5 0.05 -0.77 -22.60
CA VAL A 5 0.95 -1.65 -21.89
C VAL A 5 0.14 -2.34 -20.79
N ASP A 6 0.12 -3.67 -20.82
CA ASP A 6 -0.57 -4.43 -19.81
C ASP A 6 0.12 -4.20 -18.47
N PRO A 7 -0.56 -3.58 -17.50
CA PRO A 7 0.06 -3.33 -16.20
C PRO A 7 0.22 -4.58 -15.36
N MET A 8 -0.35 -5.70 -15.77
CA MET A 8 -0.24 -6.93 -15.00
C MET A 8 1.08 -7.63 -15.31
N VAL A 9 1.80 -7.97 -14.26
CA VAL A 9 2.99 -8.79 -14.31
C VAL A 9 2.72 -9.98 -13.41
N ASP A 10 2.85 -11.21 -13.95
CA ASP A 10 2.56 -12.44 -13.21
C ASP A 10 1.14 -12.47 -12.63
N GLY A 11 0.18 -11.88 -13.36
CA GLY A 11 -1.21 -11.83 -12.91
C GLY A 11 -1.48 -10.77 -11.87
N LEU A 12 -0.54 -9.86 -11.63
CA LEU A 12 -0.66 -8.80 -10.63
C LEU A 12 -0.61 -7.43 -11.27
N VAL A 13 -1.37 -6.51 -10.71
CA VAL A 13 -1.30 -5.08 -11.06
C VAL A 13 -0.57 -4.35 -9.95
N ARG A 14 0.46 -3.62 -10.31
CA ARG A 14 1.24 -2.85 -9.35
C ARG A 14 0.68 -1.44 -9.21
N PHE A 15 0.51 -1.02 -7.97
CA PHE A 15 0.11 0.35 -7.63
C PHE A 15 1.23 1.04 -6.89
N ARG A 16 1.50 2.28 -7.29
CA ARG A 16 2.35 3.17 -6.53
C ARG A 16 1.48 3.95 -5.55
N LEU A 17 1.91 3.98 -4.30
CA LEU A 17 1.26 4.74 -3.24
C LEU A 17 2.18 5.86 -2.80
N ASP A 18 1.66 7.08 -2.80
CA ASP A 18 2.34 8.21 -2.17
C ASP A 18 1.67 8.46 -0.84
N LEU A 19 2.44 8.48 0.23
CA LEU A 19 1.88 8.54 1.58
C LEU A 19 2.79 9.28 2.54
N GLY A 20 2.21 9.67 3.66
CA GLY A 20 2.94 10.27 4.74
C GLY A 20 2.49 9.72 6.08
N TYR A 21 3.31 9.88 7.10
CA TYR A 21 2.95 9.42 8.44
C TYR A 21 3.71 10.19 9.51
N ASP A 22 3.04 10.32 10.66
CA ASP A 22 3.65 10.77 11.89
C ASP A 22 4.20 9.53 12.58
N GLY A 23 5.51 9.41 12.63
CA GLY A 23 6.18 8.21 13.14
C GLY A 23 6.24 8.10 14.65
N THR A 24 5.72 9.08 15.38
CA THR A 24 5.86 9.14 16.85
C THR A 24 5.47 7.83 17.54
N ASN A 25 4.35 7.25 17.11
CA ASN A 25 3.83 6.03 17.74
C ASN A 25 4.08 4.78 16.91
N PHE A 26 5.02 4.85 15.98
CA PHE A 26 5.43 3.71 15.16
C PHE A 26 6.84 3.28 15.49
N ASN A 27 7.06 1.97 15.43
CA ASN A 27 8.39 1.35 15.58
C ASN A 27 9.06 1.18 14.21
N GLY A 28 9.05 2.26 13.41
CA GLY A 28 9.62 2.28 12.08
C GLY A 28 8.68 1.78 10.99
N TRP A 29 9.21 1.66 9.79
CA TRP A 29 8.44 1.22 8.64
C TRP A 29 8.21 -0.29 8.63
N ALA A 30 9.29 -1.08 8.76
CA ALA A 30 9.26 -2.51 8.47
C ALA A 30 8.45 -3.28 9.51
N LYS A 31 7.60 -4.19 9.01
CA LYS A 31 6.77 -5.02 9.87
C LYS A 31 7.64 -5.82 10.85
N GLN A 32 7.24 -5.81 12.12
CA GLN A 32 7.87 -6.57 13.18
C GLN A 32 6.79 -7.14 14.08
N ASP A 33 6.93 -8.39 14.47
CA ASP A 33 5.94 -9.06 15.30
C ASP A 33 5.78 -8.36 16.64
N GLY A 34 4.52 -8.11 17.01
CA GLY A 34 4.19 -7.48 18.29
C GLY A 34 4.44 -5.99 18.36
N LEU A 35 4.95 -5.37 17.29
CA LEU A 35 5.23 -3.94 17.27
C LEU A 35 4.34 -3.24 16.26
N ARG A 36 3.97 -2.00 16.59
CA ARG A 36 3.21 -1.16 15.68
C ARG A 36 4.17 -0.53 14.69
N THR A 37 4.07 -0.92 13.42
CA THR A 37 4.89 -0.38 12.34
C THR A 37 4.00 0.14 11.21
N VAL A 38 4.53 1.05 10.39
CA VAL A 38 3.75 1.61 9.28
C VAL A 38 3.37 0.50 8.29
N ALA A 39 4.33 -0.35 7.90
CA ALA A 39 4.03 -1.45 6.99
C ALA A 39 3.03 -2.43 7.59
N GLY A 40 3.18 -2.79 8.86
CA GLY A 40 2.24 -3.69 9.52
C GLY A 40 0.83 -3.14 9.54
N HIS A 41 0.67 -1.87 9.87
CA HIS A 41 -0.64 -1.22 9.87
C HIS A 41 -1.25 -1.15 8.47
N LEU A 42 -0.45 -0.78 7.48
CA LEU A 42 -0.90 -0.74 6.09
C LEU A 42 -1.35 -2.12 5.61
N LEU A 43 -0.60 -3.17 5.96
CA LEU A 43 -0.96 -4.55 5.60
C LEU A 43 -2.27 -4.99 6.27
N GLU A 44 -2.50 -4.61 7.51
CA GLU A 44 -3.78 -4.88 8.18
C GLU A 44 -4.95 -4.29 7.40
N VAL A 45 -4.83 -3.04 7.00
CA VAL A 45 -5.88 -2.34 6.25
C VAL A 45 -6.07 -2.97 4.87
N LEU A 46 -4.99 -3.29 4.18
CA LEU A 46 -5.05 -3.97 2.88
C LEU A 46 -5.75 -5.33 2.99
N THR A 47 -5.48 -6.07 4.04
CA THR A 47 -6.14 -7.35 4.28
C THR A 47 -7.64 -7.18 4.48
N ILE A 48 -8.06 -6.17 5.22
CA ILE A 48 -9.47 -5.86 5.41
C ILE A 48 -10.17 -5.57 4.08
N ILE A 49 -9.53 -4.78 3.22
CA ILE A 49 -10.13 -4.36 1.95
C ILE A 49 -10.10 -5.49 0.91
N TYR A 50 -8.97 -6.15 0.76
CA TYR A 50 -8.70 -7.04 -0.38
C TYR A 50 -8.68 -8.51 -0.03
N GLY A 51 -8.73 -8.85 1.26
CA GLY A 51 -8.70 -10.23 1.70
C GLY A 51 -7.28 -10.73 1.95
N ASP A 52 -7.21 -11.95 2.46
CA ASP A 52 -5.99 -12.54 3.00
C ASP A 52 -5.37 -13.52 2.01
N ASP A 53 -5.35 -13.14 0.73
CA ASP A 53 -4.89 -14.03 -0.33
C ASP A 53 -3.38 -13.96 -0.56
N ALA A 54 -2.74 -12.91 -0.05
CA ALA A 54 -1.32 -12.70 -0.27
C ALA A 54 -0.64 -12.47 1.08
N ASP A 55 0.61 -12.87 1.15
CA ASP A 55 1.38 -12.74 2.37
C ASP A 55 1.61 -11.28 2.75
N ASP A 56 2.04 -10.45 1.80
CA ASP A 56 2.39 -9.06 2.08
C ASP A 56 2.01 -8.11 0.96
N PHE A 57 1.15 -8.53 0.04
CA PHE A 57 0.73 -7.73 -1.12
C PHE A 57 1.92 -7.22 -1.96
N GLY A 58 3.07 -7.86 -1.86
CA GLY A 58 4.26 -7.36 -2.54
C GLY A 58 4.70 -5.98 -2.07
N LEU A 59 4.31 -5.57 -0.87
CA LEU A 59 4.60 -4.24 -0.34
C LEU A 59 6.09 -3.98 -0.30
N ARG A 60 6.50 -2.92 -0.98
CA ARG A 60 7.90 -2.46 -0.99
C ARG A 60 7.90 -0.95 -0.83
N VAL A 61 8.95 -0.44 -0.24
CA VAL A 61 9.08 0.99 0.08
C VAL A 61 10.36 1.54 -0.53
N ALA A 62 10.34 2.80 -0.93
CA ALA A 62 11.50 3.47 -1.49
C ALA A 62 12.62 3.63 -0.46
N GLY A 63 12.28 3.98 0.76
CA GLY A 63 13.25 4.11 1.84
C GLY A 63 12.62 3.77 3.18
N ARG A 64 13.26 2.86 3.93
CA ARG A 64 12.79 2.51 5.28
C ARG A 64 13.10 3.63 6.26
N THR A 65 12.21 3.81 7.22
CA THR A 65 12.41 4.74 8.32
C THR A 65 12.50 3.98 9.63
N ASP A 66 13.23 4.55 10.58
CA ASP A 66 13.41 3.97 11.91
C ASP A 66 12.28 4.39 12.86
N ALA A 67 12.28 3.81 14.06
CA ALA A 67 11.28 4.13 15.07
C ALA A 67 11.23 5.63 15.35
N GLY A 68 10.01 6.16 15.39
CA GLY A 68 9.77 7.57 15.68
C GLY A 68 9.99 8.54 14.52
N VAL A 69 10.50 8.06 13.38
CA VAL A 69 10.79 8.94 12.24
C VAL A 69 9.53 9.23 11.43
N HIS A 70 9.33 10.50 11.13
CA HIS A 70 8.21 10.96 10.29
C HIS A 70 8.57 10.91 8.82
N ALA A 71 7.55 10.81 7.96
CA ALA A 71 7.71 10.98 6.53
C ALA A 71 6.56 11.80 5.98
N THR A 72 6.86 12.79 5.17
CA THR A 72 5.84 13.60 4.50
C THR A 72 5.64 13.19 3.06
N ALA A 73 6.61 12.48 2.47
CA ALA A 73 6.60 12.09 1.07
C ALA A 73 7.27 10.72 0.90
N GLN A 74 6.65 9.69 1.43
CA GLN A 74 7.10 8.32 1.26
C GLN A 74 6.46 7.72 0.03
N VAL A 75 7.18 6.85 -0.64
CA VAL A 75 6.67 6.10 -1.80
C VAL A 75 6.77 4.62 -1.52
N ALA A 76 5.69 3.93 -1.76
CA ALA A 76 5.63 2.48 -1.66
C ALA A 76 4.88 1.92 -2.86
N HIS A 77 4.98 0.62 -3.11
CA HIS A 77 4.12 -0.03 -4.06
C HIS A 77 3.55 -1.32 -3.50
N ILE A 78 2.39 -1.69 -4.03
CA ILE A 78 1.70 -2.94 -3.71
C ILE A 78 1.30 -3.62 -5.00
N ASP A 79 1.12 -4.93 -4.94
CA ASP A 79 0.68 -5.73 -6.07
C ASP A 79 -0.66 -6.38 -5.72
N LEU A 80 -1.65 -6.21 -6.59
CA LEU A 80 -2.98 -6.75 -6.40
C LEU A 80 -3.36 -7.65 -7.57
N SER A 81 -4.00 -8.77 -7.27
CA SER A 81 -4.54 -9.65 -8.29
C SER A 81 -5.84 -9.09 -8.86
N ALA A 82 -6.26 -9.59 -10.02
CA ALA A 82 -7.55 -9.21 -10.60
C ALA A 82 -8.70 -9.55 -9.64
N LYS A 83 -8.60 -10.65 -8.93
CA LYS A 83 -9.59 -11.05 -7.95
C LYS A 83 -9.68 -10.04 -6.80
N GLN A 84 -8.53 -9.60 -6.30
CA GLN A 84 -8.48 -8.59 -5.23
C GLN A 84 -9.05 -7.26 -5.71
N LEU A 85 -8.71 -6.84 -6.91
CA LEU A 85 -9.22 -5.58 -7.47
C LEU A 85 -10.74 -5.57 -7.60
N LYS A 86 -11.35 -6.70 -7.87
CA LYS A 86 -12.81 -6.80 -7.96
C LYS A 86 -13.51 -6.50 -6.64
N ARG A 87 -12.85 -6.70 -5.51
CA ARG A 87 -13.46 -6.47 -4.20
C ARG A 87 -13.75 -4.99 -3.95
N LEU A 88 -12.89 -4.11 -4.43
CA LEU A 88 -13.09 -2.67 -4.30
C LEU A 88 -13.74 -2.04 -5.52
N GLY A 89 -13.70 -2.73 -6.65
CA GLY A 89 -14.25 -2.23 -7.91
C GLY A 89 -13.20 -1.59 -8.78
N ARG A 90 -12.46 -0.61 -8.30
CA ARG A 90 -11.41 0.03 -9.08
C ARG A 90 -10.47 0.84 -8.20
N ALA A 91 -9.32 1.17 -8.81
CA ALA A 91 -8.27 1.94 -8.14
C ALA A 91 -8.73 3.32 -7.69
N VAL A 92 -9.69 3.91 -8.36
CA VAL A 92 -10.13 5.27 -8.08
C VAL A 92 -10.69 5.43 -6.66
N GLY A 93 -11.21 4.35 -6.08
CA GLY A 93 -11.72 4.37 -4.70
C GLY A 93 -10.70 4.00 -3.65
N MET A 94 -9.49 3.63 -4.07
CA MET A 94 -8.49 3.04 -3.18
C MET A 94 -8.04 4.01 -2.09
N VAL A 95 -7.70 5.25 -2.45
CA VAL A 95 -7.20 6.23 -1.50
C VAL A 95 -8.21 6.50 -0.39
N GLY A 96 -9.46 6.75 -0.77
CA GLY A 96 -10.51 7.00 0.20
C GLY A 96 -10.73 5.82 1.13
N LYS A 97 -10.76 4.61 0.57
CA LYS A 97 -11.00 3.42 1.36
C LYS A 97 -9.84 3.13 2.32
N LEU A 98 -8.60 3.31 1.85
CA LEU A 98 -7.44 3.17 2.72
C LEU A 98 -7.50 4.17 3.87
N ASN A 99 -7.75 5.44 3.57
CA ASN A 99 -7.76 6.48 4.60
C ASN A 99 -8.94 6.35 5.57
N ASP A 100 -10.04 5.75 5.14
CA ASP A 100 -11.16 5.47 6.04
C ASP A 100 -10.77 4.47 7.14
N LEU A 101 -9.88 3.56 6.83
CA LEU A 101 -9.48 2.49 7.75
C LEU A 101 -8.14 2.74 8.43
N LEU A 102 -7.27 3.53 7.82
CA LEU A 102 -5.98 3.87 8.42
C LEU A 102 -6.18 4.78 9.63
N ASP A 103 -5.35 4.57 10.66
CA ASP A 103 -5.29 5.49 11.77
C ASP A 103 -4.86 6.88 11.30
N PRO A 104 -5.25 7.95 12.01
CA PRO A 104 -5.00 9.32 11.53
C PRO A 104 -3.54 9.68 11.32
N ASP A 105 -2.61 8.94 11.92
CA ASP A 105 -1.18 9.22 11.78
C ASP A 105 -0.57 8.61 10.51
N VAL A 106 -1.37 7.96 9.66
CA VAL A 106 -0.95 7.54 8.32
C VAL A 106 -1.97 8.03 7.31
N ARG A 107 -1.49 8.67 6.24
CA ARG A 107 -2.37 9.13 5.16
C ARG A 107 -1.77 8.78 3.81
N VAL A 108 -2.60 8.21 2.95
CA VAL A 108 -2.26 7.97 1.55
C VAL A 108 -2.75 9.16 0.74
N TYR A 109 -1.86 9.74 -0.04
CA TYR A 109 -2.19 10.92 -0.86
C TYR A 109 -2.68 10.54 -2.25
N SER A 110 -2.08 9.52 -2.83
CA SER A 110 -2.43 9.07 -4.17
C SER A 110 -2.11 7.59 -4.34
N ALA A 111 -2.83 6.97 -5.27
CA ALA A 111 -2.61 5.59 -5.68
C ALA A 111 -2.75 5.53 -7.20
N GLU A 112 -1.71 5.10 -7.88
CA GLU A 112 -1.67 5.04 -9.34
C GLU A 112 -1.15 3.69 -9.80
N ILE A 113 -1.66 3.22 -10.94
CA ILE A 113 -1.10 2.02 -11.55
C ILE A 113 0.31 2.34 -12.02
N ALA A 114 1.27 1.57 -11.53
CA ALA A 114 2.66 1.73 -11.93
C ALA A 114 2.90 1.05 -13.27
N PRO A 115 3.81 1.60 -14.10
CA PRO A 115 4.18 0.92 -15.35
C PRO A 115 4.75 -0.46 -15.06
N ALA A 116 4.44 -1.41 -15.97
CA ALA A 116 5.00 -2.76 -15.90
C ALA A 116 6.50 -2.72 -16.20
N GLY A 117 7.26 -3.45 -15.45
CA GLY A 117 8.73 -3.53 -15.61
C GLY A 117 9.52 -2.66 -14.68
#